data_6620e67ffde2d376ad98e1b68a490f05
#
_entry.id   6620e67ffde2d376ad98e1b68a490f05
#
_cell.length_a   1.000
_cell.length_b   1.000
_cell.length_c   1.000
_cell.angle_alpha   90.00
_cell.angle_beta   90.00
_cell.angle_gamma   90.00
#
_symmetry.space_group_name_H-M   'P 1'
#
loop_
_entity.id
_entity.type
_entity.pdbx_description
1 polymer ?
#
loop_
_entity_poly.entity_id
_entity_poly.type
_entity_poly.pdbx_seq_one_letter_code
_entity_poly.pdbx_strand_id
1 'polypeptide(L)'
;TEIVRHRDRFAARPDPEQLATEFGLEDGHGLKRALAICLTGDERDLVRQIAEIAAPMSKMYATFGAQLAAVNLAEPSQETLEALFGLFLYSADKSSKSRNFPQANHSTAVTAFAPVIEALHAWMDRTAEAHDHLLASAAFERARALHDFAALFLPLYDEHKLARGQLDFDDLIRKTRELLSDAGVAAWVLFKLDGGIDHILVDEAQDTSPAQWEVIRLLTQEFAAGEGAAPDKNRTIFVVGDKKQSIYSFQGADPDGFDKMQEHFGGALGAIGQRLNALPMEHSFRSSPAILSLVDLVFRGERARGLDRSVFHRAFKSEMPGRVDLWPLVPKSDDAPDHDWHDPVDTISQEHHDLRLARLIAEEIKRLKEHERLPVEIRSTGAFAQRRITEGDILILVQRRSPLFGALIRACKSAGLEVAGADRLKIGEELAVRDILSLLKFLALPEDDLSLAEALKSPLFGWTEQDLFTLAAKRPQGAYLWQALRDAPGLRPDTSAIIHDLRQTSDFLRPFDLIARILNRHEGRQKLIARLGEEIEDGVDALLSQALQAMTHSLQLSVQTARSLAVQH
;
A
#
# COMPACT_ATOMS: atom_id res chain seq x y z
N THR A 1 -7.29 -6.85 -2.61
CA THR A 1 -6.14 -7.80 -2.59
C THR A 1 -6.10 -8.58 -1.28
N GLU A 2 -6.12 -7.92 -0.09
CA GLU A 2 -6.05 -8.59 1.22
C GLU A 2 -7.23 -9.54 1.48
N ILE A 3 -8.47 -9.13 1.17
CA ILE A 3 -9.66 -9.98 1.33
C ILE A 3 -9.54 -11.26 0.50
N VAL A 4 -9.03 -11.15 -0.74
CA VAL A 4 -8.85 -12.32 -1.62
C VAL A 4 -7.77 -13.25 -1.07
N ARG A 5 -6.66 -12.69 -0.59
CA ARG A 5 -5.55 -13.46 -0.01
C ARG A 5 -5.94 -14.21 1.27
N HIS A 6 -6.74 -13.58 2.10
CA HIS A 6 -7.18 -14.15 3.38
C HIS A 6 -8.63 -14.67 3.32
N ARG A 7 -9.09 -15.10 2.14
CA ARG A 7 -10.48 -15.52 1.91
C ARG A 7 -10.97 -16.61 2.88
N ASP A 8 -10.09 -17.49 3.31
CA ASP A 8 -10.43 -18.54 4.27
C ASP A 8 -10.93 -17.97 5.60
N ARG A 9 -10.46 -16.77 6.00
CA ARG A 9 -10.96 -16.04 7.18
C ARG A 9 -12.36 -15.46 6.99
N PHE A 10 -12.79 -15.29 5.74
CA PHE A 10 -14.09 -14.75 5.36
C PHE A 10 -15.03 -15.81 4.78
N ALA A 11 -14.64 -17.09 4.83
CA ALA A 11 -15.43 -18.20 4.28
C ALA A 11 -16.78 -18.38 4.97
N ALA A 12 -16.85 -18.04 6.26
CA ALA A 12 -18.10 -17.99 7.02
C ALA A 12 -18.26 -16.60 7.66
N ARG A 13 -19.50 -16.11 7.71
CA ARG A 13 -19.80 -14.95 8.57
C ARG A 13 -19.62 -15.38 10.02
N PRO A 14 -18.84 -14.65 10.82
CA PRO A 14 -18.80 -14.89 12.25
C PRO A 14 -20.18 -14.63 12.85
N ASP A 15 -20.55 -15.41 13.85
CA ASP A 15 -21.71 -15.09 14.65
C ASP A 15 -21.48 -13.71 15.31
N PRO A 16 -22.44 -12.77 15.19
CA PRO A 16 -22.29 -11.43 15.78
C PRO A 16 -22.01 -11.46 17.29
N GLU A 17 -22.59 -12.41 18.04
CA GLU A 17 -22.35 -12.55 19.47
C GLU A 17 -20.92 -13.06 19.75
N GLN A 18 -20.45 -14.03 18.98
CA GLN A 18 -19.08 -14.52 19.08
C GLN A 18 -18.08 -13.44 18.72
N LEU A 19 -18.33 -12.68 17.63
CA LEU A 19 -17.48 -11.57 17.25
C LEU A 19 -17.47 -10.48 18.31
N ALA A 20 -18.61 -10.15 18.93
CA ALA A 20 -18.69 -9.18 20.02
C ALA A 20 -17.84 -9.62 21.22
N THR A 21 -17.88 -10.90 21.56
CA THR A 21 -17.06 -11.50 22.64
C THR A 21 -15.57 -11.35 22.38
N GLU A 22 -15.10 -11.54 21.13
CA GLU A 22 -13.70 -11.34 20.74
C GLU A 22 -13.20 -9.90 20.98
N PHE A 23 -14.12 -8.92 20.95
CA PHE A 23 -13.84 -7.52 21.25
C PHE A 23 -14.14 -7.12 22.70
N GLY A 24 -14.54 -8.06 23.58
CA GLY A 24 -14.93 -7.78 24.96
C GLY A 24 -16.21 -6.96 25.08
N LEU A 25 -17.21 -7.24 24.23
CA LEU A 25 -18.45 -6.46 24.11
C LEU A 25 -19.70 -7.31 24.45
N GLU A 26 -19.56 -8.31 25.32
CA GLU A 26 -20.63 -9.23 25.70
C GLU A 26 -21.87 -8.50 26.26
N ASP A 27 -21.66 -7.41 26.99
CA ASP A 27 -22.70 -6.60 27.61
C ASP A 27 -23.29 -5.51 26.69
N GLY A 28 -23.02 -5.60 25.39
CA GLY A 28 -23.45 -4.63 24.40
C GLY A 28 -22.34 -3.67 23.95
N HIS A 29 -22.62 -2.92 22.91
CA HIS A 29 -21.62 -2.05 22.28
C HIS A 29 -22.20 -0.65 21.97
N GLY A 30 -21.29 0.26 21.58
CA GLY A 30 -21.62 1.61 21.11
C GLY A 30 -21.80 2.64 22.23
N LEU A 31 -22.28 3.82 21.82
CA LEU A 31 -22.35 5.02 22.65
C LEU A 31 -23.19 4.83 23.92
N LYS A 32 -24.33 4.16 23.82
CA LYS A 32 -25.24 3.96 24.97
C LYS A 32 -24.57 3.16 26.09
N ARG A 33 -23.82 2.11 25.74
CA ARG A 33 -23.09 1.31 26.72
C ARG A 33 -21.91 2.06 27.30
N ALA A 34 -21.15 2.79 26.49
CA ALA A 34 -20.05 3.63 26.95
C ALA A 34 -20.54 4.70 27.96
N LEU A 35 -21.66 5.34 27.68
CA LEU A 35 -22.30 6.27 28.63
C LEU A 35 -22.69 5.56 29.94
N ALA A 36 -23.23 4.35 29.88
CA ALA A 36 -23.60 3.58 31.07
C ALA A 36 -22.36 3.12 31.89
N ILE A 37 -21.23 2.88 31.26
CA ILE A 37 -19.96 2.61 31.95
C ILE A 37 -19.44 3.87 32.64
N CYS A 38 -19.44 5.00 31.94
CA CYS A 38 -18.90 6.27 32.43
C CYS A 38 -19.75 6.88 33.55
N LEU A 39 -21.09 6.84 33.42
CA LEU A 39 -22.05 7.56 34.25
C LEU A 39 -22.93 6.57 35.04
N THR A 40 -22.80 6.56 36.37
CA THR A 40 -23.56 5.69 37.28
C THR A 40 -24.76 6.40 37.91
N GLY A 41 -24.85 7.73 37.77
CA GLY A 41 -25.98 8.54 38.24
C GLY A 41 -25.66 9.52 39.36
N ASP A 42 -24.58 9.29 40.10
CA ASP A 42 -24.18 10.11 41.27
C ASP A 42 -23.26 11.29 40.88
N GLU A 43 -22.87 11.40 39.63
CA GLU A 43 -21.85 12.33 39.15
C GLU A 43 -22.25 13.80 39.30
N ARG A 44 -23.55 14.14 39.25
CA ARG A 44 -24.01 15.53 39.36
C ARG A 44 -23.67 16.13 40.73
N ASP A 45 -23.87 15.37 41.81
CA ASP A 45 -23.56 15.82 43.16
C ASP A 45 -22.03 15.88 43.34
N LEU A 46 -21.31 14.92 42.79
CA LEU A 46 -19.84 14.92 42.79
C LEU A 46 -19.27 16.13 42.04
N VAL A 47 -19.83 16.49 40.89
CA VAL A 47 -19.41 17.68 40.12
C VAL A 47 -19.59 18.96 40.94
N ARG A 48 -20.74 19.10 41.61
CA ARG A 48 -20.99 20.26 42.48
C ARG A 48 -19.96 20.38 43.59
N GLN A 49 -19.70 19.28 44.30
CA GLN A 49 -18.67 19.26 45.38
C GLN A 49 -17.28 19.57 44.84
N ILE A 50 -16.90 19.00 43.69
CA ILE A 50 -15.61 19.27 43.05
C ILE A 50 -15.49 20.73 42.66
N ALA A 51 -16.53 21.32 42.07
CA ALA A 51 -16.53 22.76 41.67
C ALA A 51 -16.38 23.68 42.86
N GLU A 52 -17.08 23.40 43.99
CA GLU A 52 -16.98 24.17 45.22
C GLU A 52 -15.56 24.08 45.84
N ILE A 53 -14.95 22.88 45.85
CA ILE A 53 -13.60 22.65 46.34
C ILE A 53 -12.57 23.35 45.43
N ALA A 54 -12.73 23.28 44.15
CA ALA A 54 -11.77 23.78 43.15
C ALA A 54 -11.80 25.31 43.01
N ALA A 55 -12.95 25.97 43.19
CA ALA A 55 -13.15 27.40 42.97
C ALA A 55 -12.16 28.32 43.70
N PRO A 56 -11.83 28.11 45.01
CA PRO A 56 -10.89 28.97 45.74
C PRO A 56 -9.41 28.62 45.50
N MET A 57 -9.12 27.63 44.63
CA MET A 57 -7.77 27.12 44.42
C MET A 57 -6.99 27.83 43.31
N SER A 58 -5.79 27.31 43.03
CA SER A 58 -4.99 27.82 41.91
C SER A 58 -5.76 27.77 40.58
N LYS A 59 -5.38 28.66 39.65
CA LYS A 59 -6.02 28.78 38.33
C LYS A 59 -6.25 27.43 37.66
N MET A 60 -5.31 26.50 37.81
CA MET A 60 -5.39 25.16 37.21
C MET A 60 -6.61 24.37 37.73
N TYR A 61 -6.76 24.27 39.07
CA TYR A 61 -7.87 23.54 39.68
C TYR A 61 -9.20 24.26 39.52
N ALA A 62 -9.21 25.58 39.63
CA ALA A 62 -10.40 26.39 39.39
C ALA A 62 -10.92 26.23 37.96
N THR A 63 -10.01 26.23 36.96
CA THR A 63 -10.38 25.95 35.55
C THR A 63 -10.90 24.54 35.37
N PHE A 64 -10.27 23.54 35.99
CA PHE A 64 -10.75 22.14 35.94
C PHE A 64 -12.16 22.01 36.52
N GLY A 65 -12.43 22.56 37.70
CA GLY A 65 -13.76 22.53 38.33
C GLY A 65 -14.82 23.24 37.49
N ALA A 66 -14.50 24.39 36.90
CA ALA A 66 -15.41 25.13 36.01
C ALA A 66 -15.71 24.37 34.71
N GLN A 67 -14.69 23.76 34.09
CA GLN A 67 -14.88 22.95 32.90
C GLN A 67 -15.70 21.71 33.18
N LEU A 68 -15.47 21.04 34.30
CA LEU A 68 -16.24 19.88 34.72
C LEU A 68 -17.71 20.25 35.02
N ALA A 69 -17.96 21.38 35.65
CA ALA A 69 -19.30 21.88 35.91
C ALA A 69 -20.08 22.27 34.62
N ALA A 70 -19.35 22.58 33.55
CA ALA A 70 -19.95 22.89 32.25
C ALA A 70 -20.33 21.66 31.43
N VAL A 71 -19.94 20.45 31.84
CA VAL A 71 -20.28 19.20 31.14
C VAL A 71 -21.78 18.92 31.30
N ASN A 72 -22.48 18.71 30.19
CA ASN A 72 -23.91 18.37 30.22
C ASN A 72 -24.12 16.92 30.68
N LEU A 73 -24.45 16.75 31.95
CA LEU A 73 -24.82 15.46 32.54
C LEU A 73 -26.35 15.24 32.59
N ALA A 74 -27.15 16.24 32.16
CA ALA A 74 -28.61 16.12 32.15
C ALA A 74 -29.12 15.27 31.00
N GLU A 75 -28.53 15.48 29.83
CA GLU A 75 -28.77 14.75 28.59
C GLU A 75 -27.43 14.26 28.05
N PRO A 76 -26.90 13.14 28.57
CA PRO A 76 -25.60 12.64 28.18
C PRO A 76 -25.55 12.26 26.69
N SER A 77 -24.53 12.70 26.01
CA SER A 77 -24.30 12.49 24.59
C SER A 77 -22.83 12.12 24.30
N GLN A 78 -22.49 11.93 23.04
CA GLN A 78 -21.10 11.77 22.63
C GLN A 78 -20.24 12.97 23.04
N GLU A 79 -20.76 14.19 22.95
CA GLU A 79 -20.07 15.42 23.37
C GLU A 79 -19.75 15.40 24.88
N THR A 80 -20.66 14.81 25.68
CA THR A 80 -20.42 14.59 27.12
C THR A 80 -19.20 13.73 27.37
N LEU A 81 -19.07 12.59 26.65
CA LEU A 81 -17.91 11.71 26.77
C LEU A 81 -16.64 12.39 26.27
N GLU A 82 -16.70 13.08 25.14
CA GLU A 82 -15.53 13.80 24.56
C GLU A 82 -15.02 14.88 25.54
N ALA A 83 -15.91 15.62 26.19
CA ALA A 83 -15.55 16.58 27.22
C ALA A 83 -14.86 15.91 28.42
N LEU A 84 -15.42 14.79 28.92
CA LEU A 84 -14.83 14.02 30.01
C LEU A 84 -13.48 13.41 29.61
N PHE A 85 -13.32 12.90 28.40
CA PHE A 85 -12.04 12.40 27.88
C PHE A 85 -10.97 13.50 27.89
N GLY A 86 -11.32 14.72 27.49
CA GLY A 86 -10.43 15.87 27.54
C GLY A 86 -9.98 16.22 28.96
N LEU A 87 -10.88 16.11 29.94
CA LEU A 87 -10.61 16.44 31.34
C LEU A 87 -9.85 15.34 32.09
N PHE A 88 -10.25 14.09 31.91
CA PHE A 88 -9.87 12.95 32.76
C PHE A 88 -8.77 12.06 32.19
N LEU A 89 -8.53 12.13 30.87
CA LEU A 89 -7.54 11.28 30.22
C LEU A 89 -6.33 12.06 29.73
N TYR A 90 -5.18 11.42 29.69
CA TYR A 90 -3.99 11.97 29.06
C TYR A 90 -4.14 12.03 27.53
N SER A 91 -3.57 13.06 26.92
CA SER A 91 -3.68 13.26 25.47
C SER A 91 -2.90 12.22 24.68
N ALA A 92 -1.77 11.74 25.22
CA ALA A 92 -0.84 10.86 24.51
C ALA A 92 -1.34 9.43 24.36
N ASP A 93 -1.79 8.81 25.47
CA ASP A 93 -2.12 7.39 25.55
C ASP A 93 -3.55 7.11 26.02
N LYS A 94 -4.34 8.17 26.27
CA LYS A 94 -5.71 8.08 26.79
C LYS A 94 -5.85 7.35 28.13
N SER A 95 -4.77 7.14 28.86
CA SER A 95 -4.82 6.60 30.20
C SER A 95 -5.47 7.59 31.19
N SER A 96 -6.06 7.03 32.26
CA SER A 96 -6.70 7.80 33.33
C SER A 96 -5.69 8.69 34.08
N LYS A 97 -6.09 9.92 34.39
CA LYS A 97 -5.32 10.84 35.24
C LYS A 97 -5.44 10.54 36.74
N SER A 98 -6.22 9.53 37.16
CA SER A 98 -6.50 9.22 38.55
C SER A 98 -5.25 9.09 39.41
N ARG A 99 -4.17 8.48 38.89
CA ARG A 99 -2.92 8.28 39.65
C ARG A 99 -2.14 9.56 39.93
N ASN A 100 -2.36 10.63 39.13
CA ASN A 100 -1.59 11.88 39.21
C ASN A 100 -2.46 13.11 39.51
N PHE A 101 -3.72 12.92 39.89
CA PHE A 101 -4.63 14.01 40.24
C PHE A 101 -5.15 13.82 41.67
N PRO A 102 -5.10 14.86 42.53
CA PRO A 102 -4.32 16.08 42.34
C PRO A 102 -2.81 15.78 42.36
N GLN A 103 -1.98 16.67 41.79
CA GLN A 103 -0.53 16.46 41.79
C GLN A 103 0.03 16.35 43.20
N ALA A 104 0.84 15.35 43.47
CA ALA A 104 1.35 15.03 44.81
C ALA A 104 2.14 16.18 45.49
N ASN A 105 2.75 17.05 44.68
CA ASN A 105 3.49 18.24 45.16
C ASN A 105 2.57 19.44 45.54
N HIS A 106 1.24 19.32 45.27
CA HIS A 106 0.24 20.34 45.64
C HIS A 106 -0.50 19.93 46.90
N SER A 107 0.15 20.00 48.08
CA SER A 107 -0.36 19.50 49.36
C SER A 107 -1.73 20.11 49.76
N THR A 108 -1.96 21.39 49.48
CA THR A 108 -3.24 22.06 49.72
C THR A 108 -4.36 21.40 48.88
N ALA A 109 -4.10 21.05 47.62
CA ALA A 109 -5.06 20.42 46.76
C ALA A 109 -5.31 18.97 47.22
N VAL A 110 -4.27 18.23 47.57
CA VAL A 110 -4.39 16.87 48.11
C VAL A 110 -5.31 16.84 49.33
N THR A 111 -5.13 17.76 50.28
CA THR A 111 -5.98 17.85 51.46
C THR A 111 -7.42 18.25 51.15
N ALA A 112 -7.61 19.21 50.25
CA ALA A 112 -8.93 19.72 49.92
C ALA A 112 -9.79 18.72 49.13
N PHE A 113 -9.18 18.00 48.19
CA PHE A 113 -9.90 16.96 47.43
C PHE A 113 -10.09 15.65 48.19
N ALA A 114 -9.45 15.44 49.35
CA ALA A 114 -9.52 14.21 50.14
C ALA A 114 -10.96 13.65 50.30
N PRO A 115 -12.00 14.47 50.57
CA PRO A 115 -13.38 13.94 50.72
C PRO A 115 -14.00 13.34 49.49
N VAL A 116 -13.53 13.75 48.28
CA VAL A 116 -14.14 13.35 47.00
C VAL A 116 -13.18 12.56 46.09
N ILE A 117 -11.94 12.39 46.52
CA ILE A 117 -10.86 11.88 45.66
C ILE A 117 -11.10 10.46 45.16
N GLU A 118 -11.58 9.56 46.03
CA GLU A 118 -11.85 8.16 45.65
C GLU A 118 -12.97 8.07 44.59
N ALA A 119 -14.05 8.84 44.80
CA ALA A 119 -15.16 8.88 43.82
C ALA A 119 -14.72 9.51 42.50
N LEU A 120 -13.90 10.56 42.54
CA LEU A 120 -13.36 11.20 41.35
C LEU A 120 -12.39 10.28 40.60
N HIS A 121 -11.48 9.60 41.29
CA HIS A 121 -10.58 8.63 40.68
C HIS A 121 -11.36 7.48 40.03
N ALA A 122 -12.34 6.91 40.74
CA ALA A 122 -13.20 5.87 40.19
C ALA A 122 -13.93 6.34 38.93
N TRP A 123 -14.38 7.59 38.89
CA TRP A 123 -15.02 8.17 37.71
C TRP A 123 -14.04 8.37 36.56
N MET A 124 -12.82 8.86 36.84
CA MET A 124 -11.75 8.97 35.85
C MET A 124 -11.40 7.61 35.23
N ASP A 125 -11.34 6.56 36.05
CA ASP A 125 -11.02 5.21 35.60
C ASP A 125 -12.19 4.62 34.76
N ARG A 126 -13.44 4.80 35.17
CA ARG A 126 -14.61 4.45 34.34
C ARG A 126 -14.65 5.21 33.04
N THR A 127 -14.18 6.45 33.02
CA THR A 127 -14.09 7.25 31.80
C THR A 127 -13.05 6.67 30.82
N ALA A 128 -11.92 6.16 31.32
CA ALA A 128 -10.95 5.45 30.51
C ALA A 128 -11.52 4.14 29.95
N GLU A 129 -12.22 3.37 30.79
CA GLU A 129 -12.90 2.16 30.37
C GLU A 129 -13.96 2.44 29.29
N ALA A 130 -14.77 3.49 29.44
CA ALA A 130 -15.73 3.92 28.42
C ALA A 130 -15.08 4.32 27.11
N HIS A 131 -13.91 4.95 27.15
CA HIS A 131 -13.13 5.26 25.96
C HIS A 131 -12.66 3.99 25.23
N ASP A 132 -12.09 3.04 25.97
CA ASP A 132 -11.63 1.77 25.40
C ASP A 132 -12.80 0.96 24.84
N HIS A 133 -13.95 0.98 25.51
CA HIS A 133 -15.18 0.38 25.03
C HIS A 133 -15.67 0.99 23.70
N LEU A 134 -15.57 2.29 23.52
CA LEU A 134 -15.91 2.93 22.24
C LEU A 134 -14.93 2.53 21.11
N LEU A 135 -13.64 2.40 21.41
CA LEU A 135 -12.67 1.91 20.45
C LEU A 135 -12.95 0.46 20.04
N ALA A 136 -13.22 -0.40 21.02
CA ALA A 136 -13.62 -1.78 20.76
C ALA A 136 -14.92 -1.87 19.93
N SER A 137 -15.92 -1.04 20.26
CA SER A 137 -17.18 -0.95 19.51
C SER A 137 -16.95 -0.53 18.06
N ALA A 138 -16.10 0.47 17.84
CA ALA A 138 -15.77 0.93 16.49
C ALA A 138 -14.99 -0.13 15.70
N ALA A 139 -14.10 -0.89 16.36
CA ALA A 139 -13.38 -2.00 15.74
C ALA A 139 -14.32 -3.15 15.37
N PHE A 140 -15.25 -3.51 16.27
CA PHE A 140 -16.28 -4.50 16.02
C PHE A 140 -17.16 -4.15 14.80
N GLU A 141 -17.67 -2.92 14.73
CA GLU A 141 -18.50 -2.48 13.61
C GLU A 141 -17.74 -2.51 12.27
N ARG A 142 -16.47 -2.13 12.28
CA ARG A 142 -15.60 -2.23 11.10
C ARG A 142 -15.34 -3.68 10.70
N ALA A 143 -15.07 -4.56 11.67
CA ALA A 143 -14.88 -5.99 11.42
C ALA A 143 -16.15 -6.62 10.82
N ARG A 144 -17.33 -6.33 11.40
CA ARG A 144 -18.62 -6.78 10.89
C ARG A 144 -18.85 -6.32 9.45
N ALA A 145 -18.68 -5.02 9.19
CA ALA A 145 -18.84 -4.46 7.85
C ALA A 145 -17.87 -5.08 6.83
N LEU A 146 -16.64 -5.39 7.26
CA LEU A 146 -15.65 -6.06 6.42
C LEU A 146 -16.07 -7.48 6.06
N HIS A 147 -16.59 -8.24 7.02
CA HIS A 147 -17.13 -9.59 6.78
C HIS A 147 -18.35 -9.56 5.86
N ASP A 148 -19.26 -8.60 6.05
CA ASP A 148 -20.44 -8.42 5.20
C ASP A 148 -20.02 -8.07 3.76
N PHE A 149 -19.08 -7.17 3.60
CA PHE A 149 -18.51 -6.84 2.30
C PHE A 149 -17.83 -8.05 1.64
N ALA A 150 -17.00 -8.77 2.38
CA ALA A 150 -16.29 -9.94 1.86
C ALA A 150 -17.24 -11.04 1.39
N ALA A 151 -18.32 -11.28 2.15
CA ALA A 151 -19.35 -12.27 1.81
C ALA A 151 -20.06 -11.98 0.48
N LEU A 152 -20.19 -10.71 0.10
CA LEU A 152 -20.74 -10.30 -1.18
C LEU A 152 -19.67 -10.25 -2.28
N PHE A 153 -18.49 -9.73 -1.95
CA PHE A 153 -17.41 -9.49 -2.91
C PHE A 153 -16.78 -10.79 -3.44
N LEU A 154 -16.46 -11.75 -2.55
CA LEU A 154 -15.72 -12.95 -2.95
C LEU A 154 -16.46 -13.80 -3.99
N PRO A 155 -17.76 -14.11 -3.84
CA PRO A 155 -18.50 -14.86 -4.86
C PRO A 155 -18.54 -14.13 -6.21
N LEU A 156 -18.81 -12.82 -6.20
CA LEU A 156 -18.84 -12.01 -7.43
C LEU A 156 -17.47 -11.96 -8.10
N TYR A 157 -16.40 -11.84 -7.32
CA TYR A 157 -15.04 -11.85 -7.84
C TYR A 157 -14.70 -13.18 -8.52
N ASP A 158 -15.07 -14.31 -7.90
CA ASP A 158 -14.86 -15.65 -8.48
C ASP A 158 -15.72 -15.86 -9.74
N GLU A 159 -16.96 -15.43 -9.74
CA GLU A 159 -17.84 -15.47 -10.92
C GLU A 159 -17.23 -14.67 -12.09
N HIS A 160 -16.75 -13.46 -11.82
CA HIS A 160 -16.09 -12.64 -12.83
C HIS A 160 -14.82 -13.27 -13.40
N LYS A 161 -14.00 -13.92 -12.56
CA LYS A 161 -12.81 -14.65 -13.02
C LYS A 161 -13.21 -15.85 -13.88
N LEU A 162 -14.19 -16.64 -13.42
CA LEU A 162 -14.68 -17.81 -14.12
C LEU A 162 -15.24 -17.44 -15.49
N ALA A 163 -16.06 -16.38 -15.57
CA ALA A 163 -16.63 -15.90 -16.83
C ALA A 163 -15.56 -15.46 -17.84
N ARG A 164 -14.38 -15.07 -17.38
CA ARG A 164 -13.23 -14.68 -18.22
C ARG A 164 -12.21 -15.80 -18.44
N GLY A 165 -12.39 -16.96 -17.83
CA GLY A 165 -11.41 -18.04 -17.85
C GLY A 165 -10.07 -17.66 -17.22
N GLN A 166 -10.09 -16.80 -16.21
CA GLN A 166 -8.88 -16.26 -15.55
C GLN A 166 -8.72 -16.83 -14.14
N LEU A 167 -7.46 -17.03 -13.74
CA LEU A 167 -7.06 -17.37 -12.39
C LEU A 167 -6.05 -16.34 -11.92
N ASP A 168 -6.12 -15.96 -10.65
CA ASP A 168 -5.05 -15.22 -10.00
C ASP A 168 -4.01 -16.18 -9.36
N PHE A 169 -2.90 -15.62 -8.85
CA PHE A 169 -1.85 -16.43 -8.24
C PHE A 169 -2.32 -17.17 -6.99
N ASP A 170 -3.20 -16.56 -6.20
CA ASP A 170 -3.76 -17.19 -5.00
C ASP A 170 -4.67 -18.38 -5.39
N ASP A 171 -5.39 -18.27 -6.52
CA ASP A 171 -6.17 -19.41 -7.05
C ASP A 171 -5.28 -20.59 -7.43
N LEU A 172 -4.13 -20.34 -8.06
CA LEU A 172 -3.22 -21.42 -8.46
C LEU A 172 -2.73 -22.18 -7.22
N ILE A 173 -2.34 -21.47 -6.17
CA ILE A 173 -1.89 -22.08 -4.90
C ILE A 173 -3.05 -22.87 -4.26
N ARG A 174 -4.22 -22.25 -4.14
CA ARG A 174 -5.40 -22.86 -3.52
C ARG A 174 -5.84 -24.13 -4.28
N LYS A 175 -6.00 -24.03 -5.59
CA LYS A 175 -6.42 -25.17 -6.43
C LYS A 175 -5.39 -26.30 -6.41
N THR A 176 -4.10 -25.98 -6.36
CA THR A 176 -3.05 -26.98 -6.20
C THR A 176 -3.15 -27.68 -4.85
N ARG A 177 -3.35 -26.90 -3.77
CA ARG A 177 -3.56 -27.47 -2.43
C ARG A 177 -4.79 -28.35 -2.39
N GLU A 178 -5.92 -27.90 -2.92
CA GLU A 178 -7.15 -28.69 -3.01
C GLU A 178 -6.95 -30.01 -3.77
N LEU A 179 -6.30 -29.93 -4.93
CA LEU A 179 -5.99 -31.10 -5.76
C LEU A 179 -5.11 -32.13 -5.04
N LEU A 180 -4.10 -31.67 -4.30
CA LEU A 180 -3.19 -32.53 -3.55
C LEU A 180 -3.76 -33.03 -2.21
N SER A 181 -4.85 -32.43 -1.73
CA SER A 181 -5.54 -32.81 -0.49
C SER A 181 -6.78 -33.69 -0.72
N ASP A 182 -7.30 -33.79 -1.94
CA ASP A 182 -8.45 -34.62 -2.29
C ASP A 182 -8.06 -36.09 -2.26
N ALA A 183 -8.59 -36.84 -1.28
CA ALA A 183 -8.24 -38.25 -1.06
C ALA A 183 -8.50 -39.15 -2.30
N GLY A 184 -9.45 -38.77 -3.17
CA GLY A 184 -9.76 -39.54 -4.38
C GLY A 184 -8.82 -39.28 -5.56
N VAL A 185 -8.30 -38.06 -5.64
CA VAL A 185 -7.49 -37.57 -6.77
C VAL A 185 -6.02 -37.46 -6.40
N ALA A 186 -5.73 -37.09 -5.14
CA ALA A 186 -4.37 -36.84 -4.65
C ALA A 186 -3.45 -38.05 -4.88
N ALA A 187 -3.90 -39.26 -4.54
CA ALA A 187 -3.11 -40.48 -4.74
C ALA A 187 -2.72 -40.68 -6.21
N TRP A 188 -3.62 -40.42 -7.15
CA TRP A 188 -3.31 -40.53 -8.59
C TRP A 188 -2.38 -39.41 -9.06
N VAL A 189 -2.62 -38.17 -8.60
CA VAL A 189 -1.77 -37.01 -8.95
C VAL A 189 -0.36 -37.20 -8.38
N LEU A 190 -0.26 -37.56 -7.11
CA LEU A 190 1.01 -37.85 -6.45
C LEU A 190 1.73 -39.02 -7.12
N PHE A 191 1.03 -40.10 -7.47
CA PHE A 191 1.60 -41.22 -8.22
C PHE A 191 2.15 -40.78 -9.59
N LYS A 192 1.44 -39.89 -10.29
CA LYS A 192 1.91 -39.31 -11.55
C LYS A 192 3.13 -38.40 -11.34
N LEU A 193 3.15 -37.60 -10.26
CA LEU A 193 4.26 -36.73 -9.88
C LEU A 193 5.42 -37.52 -9.28
N ASP A 194 5.13 -38.59 -8.54
CA ASP A 194 6.13 -39.48 -7.92
C ASP A 194 7.08 -40.12 -8.95
N GLY A 195 6.59 -40.35 -10.16
CA GLY A 195 7.42 -40.77 -11.29
C GLY A 195 8.29 -39.66 -11.89
N GLY A 196 8.12 -38.39 -11.51
CA GLY A 196 8.73 -37.23 -12.15
C GLY A 196 9.47 -36.25 -11.26
N ILE A 197 9.25 -36.26 -9.92
CA ILE A 197 9.91 -35.34 -8.97
C ILE A 197 10.81 -36.16 -8.04
N ASP A 198 12.10 -36.03 -8.21
CA ASP A 198 13.08 -36.69 -7.35
C ASP A 198 13.74 -35.68 -6.38
N HIS A 199 13.82 -34.39 -6.76
CA HIS A 199 14.49 -33.37 -6.00
C HIS A 199 13.62 -32.11 -5.92
N ILE A 200 13.42 -31.54 -4.72
CA ILE A 200 12.74 -30.29 -4.50
C ILE A 200 13.74 -29.28 -3.95
N LEU A 201 13.89 -28.17 -4.64
CA LEU A 201 14.73 -27.04 -4.22
C LEU A 201 13.84 -25.83 -3.96
N VAL A 202 13.90 -25.29 -2.75
CA VAL A 202 13.17 -24.09 -2.33
C VAL A 202 14.19 -22.99 -2.08
N ASP A 203 14.13 -21.95 -2.87
CA ASP A 203 14.94 -20.74 -2.71
C ASP A 203 14.10 -19.62 -2.09
N GLU A 204 14.76 -18.68 -1.40
CA GLU A 204 14.13 -17.55 -0.69
C GLU A 204 12.98 -18.03 0.23
N ALA A 205 13.23 -19.09 0.98
CA ALA A 205 12.20 -19.78 1.77
C ALA A 205 11.50 -18.87 2.81
N GLN A 206 12.14 -17.79 3.27
CA GLN A 206 11.56 -16.80 4.18
C GLN A 206 10.42 -15.99 3.55
N ASP A 207 10.32 -15.98 2.21
CA ASP A 207 9.27 -15.26 1.46
C ASP A 207 8.10 -16.18 1.06
N THR A 208 8.15 -17.45 1.49
CA THR A 208 7.13 -18.45 1.20
C THR A 208 5.93 -18.29 2.15
N SER A 209 4.73 -18.22 1.60
CA SER A 209 3.49 -18.15 2.39
C SER A 209 3.12 -19.51 3.01
N PRO A 210 2.31 -19.55 4.09
CA PRO A 210 1.85 -20.81 4.69
C PRO A 210 1.14 -21.73 3.70
N ALA A 211 0.37 -21.17 2.76
CA ALA A 211 -0.33 -21.95 1.75
C ALA A 211 0.63 -22.58 0.72
N GLN A 212 1.71 -21.90 0.36
CA GLN A 212 2.78 -22.45 -0.49
C GLN A 212 3.58 -23.53 0.25
N TRP A 213 3.89 -23.31 1.52
CA TRP A 213 4.51 -24.32 2.37
C TRP A 213 3.68 -25.60 2.46
N GLU A 214 2.35 -25.45 2.55
CA GLU A 214 1.45 -26.59 2.57
C GLU A 214 1.49 -27.40 1.25
N VAL A 215 1.58 -26.74 0.11
CA VAL A 215 1.79 -27.42 -1.18
C VAL A 215 3.12 -28.20 -1.19
N ILE A 216 4.21 -27.57 -0.72
CA ILE A 216 5.52 -28.24 -0.63
C ILE A 216 5.43 -29.45 0.31
N ARG A 217 4.78 -29.31 1.46
CA ARG A 217 4.57 -30.39 2.44
C ARG A 217 3.82 -31.57 1.81
N LEU A 218 2.74 -31.30 1.07
CA LEU A 218 1.95 -32.33 0.40
C LEU A 218 2.76 -33.07 -0.67
N LEU A 219 3.57 -32.35 -1.46
CA LEU A 219 4.44 -32.93 -2.48
C LEU A 219 5.56 -33.81 -1.89
N THR A 220 5.98 -33.50 -0.65
CA THR A 220 7.07 -34.23 0.02
C THR A 220 6.60 -35.38 0.91
N GLN A 221 5.29 -35.58 1.07
CA GLN A 221 4.75 -36.65 1.92
C GLN A 221 5.30 -38.03 1.54
N GLU A 222 5.38 -38.32 0.25
CA GLU A 222 5.90 -39.58 -0.27
C GLU A 222 7.42 -39.75 -0.06
N PHE A 223 8.17 -38.63 0.13
CA PHE A 223 9.63 -38.69 0.34
C PHE A 223 9.97 -39.32 1.68
N ALA A 224 9.10 -39.16 2.68
CA ALA A 224 9.29 -39.70 4.02
C ALA A 224 8.54 -41.04 4.28
N ALA A 225 7.69 -41.48 3.34
CA ALA A 225 6.90 -42.69 3.52
C ALA A 225 7.68 -44.00 3.33
N GLY A 226 8.90 -43.95 2.81
CA GLY A 226 9.84 -45.10 2.69
C GLY A 226 9.44 -46.20 1.68
N GLU A 227 8.19 -46.19 1.19
CA GLU A 227 7.63 -47.22 0.32
C GLU A 227 7.03 -46.59 -0.95
N GLY A 228 7.78 -45.70 -1.62
CA GLY A 228 7.32 -45.12 -2.89
C GLY A 228 7.42 -46.12 -4.07
N ALA A 229 6.79 -45.81 -5.20
CA ALA A 229 6.77 -46.61 -6.41
C ALA A 229 8.18 -46.94 -7.01
N ALA A 230 9.22 -46.32 -6.49
CA ALA A 230 10.63 -46.55 -6.88
C ALA A 230 11.56 -46.56 -5.65
N PRO A 231 11.74 -47.70 -4.98
CA PRO A 231 12.53 -47.80 -3.75
C PRO A 231 14.03 -47.51 -3.92
N ASP A 232 14.55 -47.50 -5.14
CA ASP A 232 15.95 -47.24 -5.45
C ASP A 232 16.27 -45.75 -5.76
N LYS A 233 15.30 -44.86 -5.69
CA LYS A 233 15.52 -43.43 -5.99
C LYS A 233 15.86 -42.61 -4.76
N ASN A 234 16.99 -41.93 -4.81
CA ASN A 234 17.37 -40.93 -3.81
C ASN A 234 16.55 -39.65 -3.99
N ARG A 235 15.59 -39.43 -3.11
CA ARG A 235 14.78 -38.19 -3.08
C ARG A 235 15.38 -37.21 -2.10
N THR A 236 15.44 -35.94 -2.48
CA THR A 236 16.02 -34.91 -1.63
C THR A 236 15.14 -33.66 -1.59
N ILE A 237 15.13 -33.01 -0.43
CA ILE A 237 14.65 -31.63 -0.28
C ILE A 237 15.80 -30.75 0.13
N PHE A 238 15.97 -29.64 -0.57
CA PHE A 238 16.93 -28.58 -0.28
C PHE A 238 16.22 -27.26 -0.11
N VAL A 239 16.39 -26.63 1.05
CA VAL A 239 15.72 -25.38 1.38
C VAL A 239 16.78 -24.36 1.76
N VAL A 240 16.76 -23.19 1.13
CA VAL A 240 17.65 -22.09 1.46
C VAL A 240 16.84 -20.81 1.67
N GLY A 241 17.25 -20.04 2.67
CA GLY A 241 16.58 -18.78 3.02
C GLY A 241 17.34 -18.04 4.11
N ASP A 242 17.02 -16.78 4.26
CA ASP A 242 17.52 -15.91 5.32
C ASP A 242 16.36 -15.07 5.89
N LYS A 243 15.90 -15.37 7.09
CA LYS A 243 14.82 -14.65 7.76
C LYS A 243 15.04 -13.14 7.83
N LYS A 244 16.29 -12.69 7.93
CA LYS A 244 16.65 -11.28 7.96
C LYS A 244 16.33 -10.55 6.66
N GLN A 245 16.17 -11.28 5.54
CA GLN A 245 15.83 -10.76 4.24
C GLN A 245 14.33 -10.84 3.92
N SER A 246 13.49 -11.30 4.85
CA SER A 246 12.04 -11.34 4.63
C SER A 246 11.45 -9.94 4.56
N ILE A 247 10.97 -9.56 3.37
CA ILE A 247 10.37 -8.26 3.05
C ILE A 247 8.97 -8.39 2.46
N TYR A 248 8.43 -9.61 2.33
CA TYR A 248 7.15 -9.91 1.68
C TYR A 248 6.04 -10.30 2.66
N SER A 249 6.14 -9.94 3.95
CA SER A 249 5.07 -10.16 4.93
C SER A 249 3.73 -9.57 4.50
N PHE A 250 3.75 -8.41 3.82
CA PHE A 250 2.56 -7.79 3.23
C PHE A 250 1.96 -8.60 2.06
N GLN A 251 2.69 -9.58 1.52
CA GLN A 251 2.20 -10.55 0.52
C GLN A 251 1.85 -11.90 1.15
N GLY A 252 1.88 -12.01 2.48
CA GLY A 252 1.52 -13.22 3.21
C GLY A 252 2.70 -14.18 3.46
N ALA A 253 3.94 -13.74 3.24
CA ALA A 253 5.12 -14.48 3.67
C ALA A 253 5.15 -14.62 5.19
N ASP A 254 5.48 -15.83 5.69
CA ASP A 254 5.64 -16.13 7.11
C ASP A 254 7.09 -16.58 7.37
N PRO A 255 7.95 -15.68 7.88
CA PRO A 255 9.33 -16.03 8.20
C PRO A 255 9.44 -17.15 9.25
N ASP A 256 8.46 -17.27 10.15
CA ASP A 256 8.41 -18.34 11.14
C ASP A 256 8.05 -19.70 10.51
N GLY A 257 7.43 -19.67 9.33
CA GLY A 257 7.14 -20.86 8.53
C GLY A 257 8.41 -21.63 8.14
N PHE A 258 9.52 -20.92 7.94
CA PHE A 258 10.83 -21.52 7.64
C PHE A 258 11.30 -22.46 8.77
N ASP A 259 11.23 -22.01 10.04
CA ASP A 259 11.63 -22.84 11.20
C ASP A 259 10.65 -23.99 11.41
N LYS A 260 9.34 -23.73 11.32
CA LYS A 260 8.30 -24.76 11.45
C LYS A 260 8.51 -25.88 10.43
N MET A 261 8.90 -25.52 9.21
CA MET A 261 9.18 -26.53 8.17
C MET A 261 10.49 -27.23 8.39
N GLN A 262 11.52 -26.58 8.92
CA GLN A 262 12.76 -27.22 9.34
C GLN A 262 12.49 -28.31 10.41
N GLU A 263 11.69 -27.99 11.43
CA GLU A 263 11.27 -28.94 12.46
C GLU A 263 10.45 -30.10 11.87
N HIS A 264 9.48 -29.77 10.99
CA HIS A 264 8.64 -30.76 10.34
C HIS A 264 9.47 -31.76 9.51
N PHE A 265 10.34 -31.28 8.61
CA PHE A 265 11.18 -32.14 7.79
C PHE A 265 12.24 -32.89 8.61
N GLY A 266 12.78 -32.25 9.66
CA GLY A 266 13.68 -32.89 10.60
C GLY A 266 13.04 -34.07 11.31
N GLY A 267 11.79 -33.91 11.75
CA GLY A 267 10.99 -34.98 12.37
C GLY A 267 10.63 -36.09 11.39
N ALA A 268 10.15 -35.73 10.18
CA ALA A 268 9.76 -36.70 9.15
C ALA A 268 10.96 -37.56 8.68
N LEU A 269 12.11 -36.93 8.41
CA LEU A 269 13.33 -37.64 8.03
C LEU A 269 13.89 -38.48 9.19
N GLY A 270 13.82 -37.98 10.43
CA GLY A 270 14.22 -38.70 11.62
C GLY A 270 13.43 -40.00 11.82
N ALA A 271 12.13 -40.02 11.49
CA ALA A 271 11.28 -41.21 11.58
C ALA A 271 11.74 -42.36 10.65
N ILE A 272 12.42 -42.05 9.54
CA ILE A 272 12.96 -43.03 8.59
C ILE A 272 14.48 -43.21 8.75
N GLY A 273 15.10 -42.76 9.85
CA GLY A 273 16.50 -42.89 10.16
C GLY A 273 17.44 -41.97 9.37
N GLN A 274 16.89 -40.97 8.67
CA GLN A 274 17.65 -39.93 7.97
C GLN A 274 17.78 -38.67 8.82
N ARG A 275 18.70 -37.76 8.45
CA ARG A 275 18.90 -36.49 9.14
C ARG A 275 18.74 -35.32 8.18
N LEU A 276 18.04 -34.29 8.64
CA LEU A 276 18.08 -32.98 8.00
C LEU A 276 19.41 -32.28 8.41
N ASN A 277 20.22 -31.92 7.43
CA ASN A 277 21.48 -31.21 7.65
C ASN A 277 21.20 -29.70 7.60
N ALA A 278 21.24 -29.02 8.76
CA ALA A 278 21.17 -27.56 8.83
C ALA A 278 22.60 -26.98 8.74
N LEU A 279 22.85 -26.23 7.68
CA LEU A 279 24.15 -25.62 7.40
C LEU A 279 24.03 -24.09 7.43
N PRO A 280 24.59 -23.40 8.43
CA PRO A 280 24.64 -21.96 8.45
C PRO A 280 25.63 -21.44 7.41
N MET A 281 25.17 -20.46 6.57
CA MET A 281 26.04 -19.79 5.60
C MET A 281 26.56 -18.48 6.22
N GLU A 282 27.83 -18.52 6.69
CA GLU A 282 28.42 -17.39 7.41
C GLU A 282 29.06 -16.34 6.50
N HIS A 283 29.35 -16.68 5.24
CA HIS A 283 30.09 -15.81 4.33
C HIS A 283 29.20 -15.14 3.30
N SER A 284 29.32 -13.82 3.19
CA SER A 284 28.75 -13.03 2.10
C SER A 284 29.75 -12.97 0.93
N PHE A 285 29.36 -13.49 -0.23
CA PHE A 285 30.14 -13.44 -1.47
C PHE A 285 29.94 -12.14 -2.24
N ARG A 286 28.91 -11.37 -1.89
CA ARG A 286 28.46 -10.16 -2.60
C ARG A 286 29.02 -8.89 -1.99
N SER A 287 29.01 -8.76 -0.67
CA SER A 287 29.24 -7.49 0.03
C SER A 287 30.66 -7.37 0.55
N SER A 288 31.18 -6.12 0.53
CA SER A 288 32.49 -5.81 1.11
C SER A 288 32.44 -5.80 2.65
N PRO A 289 33.59 -5.92 3.33
CA PRO A 289 33.66 -5.84 4.79
C PRO A 289 33.09 -4.52 5.36
N ALA A 290 33.25 -3.41 4.65
CA ALA A 290 32.74 -2.10 5.09
C ALA A 290 31.21 -2.08 5.20
N ILE A 291 30.51 -2.67 4.22
CA ILE A 291 29.04 -2.77 4.22
C ILE A 291 28.58 -3.69 5.37
N LEU A 292 29.18 -4.87 5.49
CA LEU A 292 28.79 -5.86 6.49
C LEU A 292 29.03 -5.36 7.92
N SER A 293 30.17 -4.69 8.15
CA SER A 293 30.48 -4.08 9.46
C SER A 293 29.48 -3.00 9.87
N LEU A 294 28.99 -2.22 8.90
CA LEU A 294 27.94 -1.23 9.20
C LEU A 294 26.63 -1.92 9.56
N VAL A 295 26.21 -2.94 8.81
CA VAL A 295 25.00 -3.72 9.11
C VAL A 295 25.08 -4.30 10.53
N ASP A 296 26.20 -4.94 10.87
CA ASP A 296 26.41 -5.52 12.19
C ASP A 296 26.43 -4.46 13.30
N LEU A 297 26.92 -3.25 13.01
CA LEU A 297 26.90 -2.13 13.96
C LEU A 297 25.49 -1.58 14.21
N VAL A 298 24.71 -1.45 13.14
CA VAL A 298 23.33 -0.88 13.22
C VAL A 298 22.39 -1.84 13.93
N PHE A 299 22.48 -3.14 13.65
CA PHE A 299 21.59 -4.16 14.20
C PHE A 299 22.16 -4.81 15.46
N ARG A 300 22.54 -3.98 16.46
CA ARG A 300 22.97 -4.44 17.80
C ARG A 300 21.89 -4.20 18.85
N GLY A 301 21.84 -5.06 19.87
CA GLY A 301 20.95 -4.93 21.00
C GLY A 301 19.47 -4.99 20.63
N GLU A 302 18.67 -4.01 21.06
CA GLU A 302 17.23 -3.98 20.80
C GLU A 302 16.88 -3.83 19.31
N ARG A 303 17.75 -3.22 18.52
CA ARG A 303 17.56 -3.07 17.06
C ARG A 303 17.70 -4.41 16.31
N ALA A 304 18.26 -5.43 16.96
CA ALA A 304 18.32 -6.79 16.45
C ALA A 304 17.06 -7.62 16.78
N ARG A 305 16.03 -7.01 17.36
CA ARG A 305 14.80 -7.70 17.74
C ARG A 305 14.11 -8.27 16.49
N GLY A 306 13.85 -9.57 16.50
CA GLY A 306 13.32 -10.31 15.34
C GLY A 306 14.38 -10.80 14.35
N LEU A 307 15.65 -10.45 14.55
CA LEU A 307 16.78 -11.02 13.80
C LEU A 307 17.47 -12.07 14.67
N ASP A 308 18.07 -13.08 14.02
CA ASP A 308 18.90 -14.04 14.74
C ASP A 308 20.12 -13.32 15.34
N ARG A 309 20.23 -13.36 16.67
CA ARG A 309 21.27 -12.64 17.44
C ARG A 309 22.67 -13.24 17.31
N SER A 310 22.79 -14.44 16.75
CA SER A 310 24.03 -15.20 16.74
C SER A 310 24.89 -15.00 15.49
N VAL A 311 24.41 -14.30 14.46
CA VAL A 311 25.07 -14.24 13.15
C VAL A 311 25.83 -12.92 12.99
N PHE A 312 27.17 -13.02 12.94
CA PHE A 312 28.04 -11.97 12.41
C PHE A 312 28.30 -12.24 10.93
N HIS A 313 28.19 -11.19 10.12
CA HIS A 313 28.45 -11.31 8.69
C HIS A 313 29.97 -11.32 8.43
N ARG A 314 30.41 -12.26 7.61
CA ARG A 314 31.79 -12.35 7.15
C ARG A 314 31.86 -12.11 5.65
N ALA A 315 32.72 -11.22 5.21
CA ALA A 315 33.00 -11.08 3.78
C ALA A 315 33.86 -12.21 3.31
N PHE A 316 33.45 -12.94 2.29
CA PHE A 316 34.30 -13.95 1.62
C PHE A 316 35.51 -13.26 0.95
N LYS A 317 35.28 -12.12 0.34
CA LYS A 317 36.32 -11.29 -0.28
C LYS A 317 36.76 -10.22 0.72
N SER A 318 37.63 -10.59 1.66
CA SER A 318 38.11 -9.70 2.73
C SER A 318 38.79 -8.42 2.20
N GLU A 319 39.44 -8.51 1.04
CA GLU A 319 40.14 -7.38 0.40
C GLU A 319 39.25 -6.53 -0.51
N MET A 320 37.94 -6.83 -0.59
CA MET A 320 37.02 -6.07 -1.44
C MET A 320 36.82 -4.66 -0.89
N PRO A 321 37.20 -3.61 -1.66
CA PRO A 321 36.99 -2.24 -1.23
C PRO A 321 35.49 -1.93 -1.08
N GLY A 322 35.16 -1.06 -0.13
CA GLY A 322 33.80 -0.59 0.07
C GLY A 322 33.77 0.70 0.87
N ARG A 323 32.72 1.51 0.66
CA ARG A 323 32.49 2.77 1.37
C ARG A 323 31.00 2.92 1.66
N VAL A 324 30.69 3.49 2.79
CA VAL A 324 29.34 3.88 3.16
C VAL A 324 29.38 5.34 3.60
N ASP A 325 28.57 6.16 2.96
CA ASP A 325 28.44 7.60 3.23
C ASP A 325 27.05 7.88 3.81
N LEU A 326 27.00 8.59 4.93
CA LEU A 326 25.76 9.08 5.52
C LEU A 326 25.60 10.57 5.23
N TRP A 327 24.57 10.91 4.49
CA TRP A 327 24.30 12.31 4.17
C TRP A 327 23.49 13.00 5.26
N PRO A 328 23.70 14.31 5.45
CA PRO A 328 22.86 15.09 6.35
C PRO A 328 21.42 15.15 5.82
N LEU A 329 20.47 15.27 6.74
CA LEU A 329 19.06 15.44 6.37
C LEU A 329 18.86 16.77 5.64
N VAL A 330 18.12 16.74 4.54
CA VAL A 330 17.63 17.95 3.88
C VAL A 330 16.46 18.47 4.70
N PRO A 331 16.56 19.67 5.32
CA PRO A 331 15.48 20.20 6.16
C PRO A 331 14.21 20.43 5.32
N LYS A 332 13.08 20.18 5.96
CA LYS A 332 11.79 20.50 5.37
C LYS A 332 11.70 22.02 5.18
N SER A 333 11.28 22.47 4.00
CA SER A 333 11.03 23.89 3.78
C SER A 333 9.81 24.33 4.60
N ASP A 334 9.98 25.31 5.49
CA ASP A 334 8.90 25.84 6.34
C ASP A 334 7.98 26.81 5.59
N ASP A 335 8.36 27.25 4.41
CA ASP A 335 7.63 28.22 3.62
C ASP A 335 6.89 27.54 2.46
N ALA A 336 5.59 27.35 2.64
CA ALA A 336 4.72 27.54 1.49
C ALA A 336 4.87 29.02 1.09
N PRO A 337 5.39 29.35 -0.08
CA PRO A 337 5.35 30.75 -0.54
C PRO A 337 3.91 31.19 -0.47
N ASP A 338 3.67 32.42 0.00
CA ASP A 338 2.36 33.10 -0.15
C ASP A 338 2.05 33.07 -1.64
N HIS A 339 1.24 32.10 -2.04
CA HIS A 339 0.76 32.01 -3.41
C HIS A 339 -0.30 33.07 -3.58
N ASP A 340 -0.11 33.95 -4.51
CA ASP A 340 -1.19 34.82 -4.98
C ASP A 340 -2.36 33.93 -5.41
N TRP A 341 -3.59 34.36 -5.09
CA TRP A 341 -4.81 33.58 -5.34
C TRP A 341 -4.98 33.11 -6.80
N HIS A 342 -4.22 33.66 -7.74
CA HIS A 342 -4.24 33.31 -9.17
C HIS A 342 -3.11 32.37 -9.59
N ASP A 343 -2.18 32.03 -8.67
CA ASP A 343 -1.14 31.05 -8.95
C ASP A 343 -1.72 29.64 -8.99
N PRO A 344 -1.28 28.78 -9.93
CA PRO A 344 -1.71 27.39 -9.95
C PRO A 344 -1.32 26.69 -8.63
N VAL A 345 -2.29 26.19 -7.91
CA VAL A 345 -2.15 25.57 -6.57
C VAL A 345 -1.22 24.33 -6.58
N ASP A 346 -0.91 23.79 -7.76
CA ASP A 346 -0.15 22.56 -7.96
C ASP A 346 1.34 22.78 -8.32
N THR A 347 1.84 24.02 -8.36
CA THR A 347 3.27 24.26 -8.61
C THR A 347 4.05 24.04 -7.32
N ILE A 348 4.68 22.86 -7.21
CA ILE A 348 5.65 22.58 -6.16
C ILE A 348 6.79 23.59 -6.28
N SER A 349 7.00 24.42 -5.24
CA SER A 349 8.10 25.38 -5.19
C SER A 349 9.43 24.69 -5.55
N GLN A 350 10.26 25.33 -6.36
CA GLN A 350 11.61 24.80 -6.69
C GLN A 350 12.50 24.59 -5.46
N GLU A 351 12.16 25.17 -4.32
CA GLU A 351 12.84 25.02 -3.04
C GLU A 351 12.29 23.87 -2.17
N HIS A 352 11.27 23.15 -2.65
CA HIS A 352 10.72 22.02 -1.92
C HIS A 352 11.83 20.99 -1.62
N HIS A 353 11.85 20.48 -0.39
CA HIS A 353 12.90 19.58 0.10
C HIS A 353 13.09 18.32 -0.77
N ASP A 354 12.02 17.75 -1.34
CA ASP A 354 12.11 16.60 -2.25
C ASP A 354 12.85 16.95 -3.54
N LEU A 355 12.59 18.14 -4.12
CA LEU A 355 13.28 18.60 -5.34
C LEU A 355 14.75 18.91 -5.07
N ARG A 356 15.05 19.49 -3.90
CA ARG A 356 16.45 19.74 -3.48
C ARG A 356 17.21 18.43 -3.32
N LEU A 357 16.63 17.46 -2.61
CA LEU A 357 17.23 16.13 -2.42
C LEU A 357 17.44 15.43 -3.75
N ALA A 358 16.44 15.44 -4.63
CA ALA A 358 16.54 14.82 -5.95
C ALA A 358 17.68 15.42 -6.80
N ARG A 359 17.84 16.76 -6.79
CA ARG A 359 18.96 17.43 -7.49
C ARG A 359 20.31 17.04 -6.90
N LEU A 360 20.45 17.07 -5.57
CA LEU A 360 21.70 16.66 -4.90
C LEU A 360 22.11 15.24 -5.26
N ILE A 361 21.14 14.30 -5.31
CA ILE A 361 21.40 12.91 -5.72
C ILE A 361 21.86 12.84 -7.17
N ALA A 362 21.18 13.54 -8.09
CA ALA A 362 21.54 13.55 -9.51
C ALA A 362 22.93 14.16 -9.76
N GLU A 363 23.26 15.25 -9.05
CA GLU A 363 24.58 15.89 -9.11
C GLU A 363 25.68 14.96 -8.58
N GLU A 364 25.43 14.27 -7.48
CA GLU A 364 26.40 13.32 -6.92
C GLU A 364 26.62 12.13 -7.86
N ILE A 365 25.56 11.59 -8.48
CA ILE A 365 25.70 10.53 -9.48
C ILE A 365 26.59 11.00 -10.65
N LYS A 366 26.37 12.21 -11.14
CA LYS A 366 27.18 12.80 -12.19
C LYS A 366 28.65 12.93 -11.75
N ARG A 367 28.90 13.46 -10.56
CA ARG A 367 30.24 13.57 -9.96
C ARG A 367 30.95 12.21 -9.85
N LEU A 368 30.21 11.18 -9.37
CA LEU A 368 30.75 9.82 -9.25
C LEU A 368 31.17 9.26 -10.63
N LYS A 369 30.35 9.43 -11.66
CA LYS A 369 30.67 9.00 -13.03
C LYS A 369 31.92 9.68 -13.63
N GLU A 370 32.06 10.97 -13.36
CA GLU A 370 33.13 11.79 -13.91
C GLU A 370 34.47 11.57 -13.19
N HIS A 371 34.45 11.50 -11.88
CA HIS A 371 35.64 11.61 -11.04
C HIS A 371 36.02 10.32 -10.28
N GLU A 372 35.10 9.36 -10.12
CA GLU A 372 35.39 8.14 -9.39
C GLU A 372 35.46 6.91 -10.30
N ARG A 373 35.95 5.81 -9.71
CA ARG A 373 36.10 4.52 -10.39
C ARG A 373 35.53 3.43 -9.49
N LEU A 374 34.93 2.42 -10.10
CA LEU A 374 34.41 1.26 -9.41
C LEU A 374 35.44 0.12 -9.46
N PRO A 375 35.83 -0.45 -8.31
CA PRO A 375 36.67 -1.65 -8.29
C PRO A 375 35.89 -2.86 -8.78
N VAL A 376 36.42 -3.56 -9.77
CA VAL A 376 35.86 -4.79 -10.33
C VAL A 376 36.88 -5.91 -10.22
N GLU A 377 36.45 -7.07 -9.75
CA GLU A 377 37.31 -8.23 -9.62
C GLU A 377 37.68 -8.81 -10.98
N ILE A 378 38.97 -9.04 -11.16
CA ILE A 378 39.52 -9.81 -12.29
C ILE A 378 39.39 -11.27 -11.94
N ARG A 379 38.45 -12.00 -12.52
CA ARG A 379 38.14 -13.41 -12.19
C ARG A 379 39.34 -14.36 -12.26
N SER A 380 40.30 -14.06 -13.14
CA SER A 380 41.49 -14.90 -13.32
C SER A 380 42.53 -14.77 -12.20
N THR A 381 42.57 -13.66 -11.49
CA THR A 381 43.61 -13.36 -10.49
C THR A 381 43.04 -13.05 -9.10
N GLY A 382 41.75 -12.80 -8.96
CA GLY A 382 41.14 -12.33 -7.72
C GLY A 382 41.49 -10.86 -7.36
N ALA A 383 42.34 -10.20 -8.16
CA ALA A 383 42.70 -8.79 -7.97
C ALA A 383 41.60 -7.86 -8.43
N PHE A 384 41.59 -6.63 -7.93
CA PHE A 384 40.61 -5.63 -8.32
C PHE A 384 41.20 -4.61 -9.33
N ALA A 385 40.55 -4.49 -10.50
CA ALA A 385 40.81 -3.44 -11.47
C ALA A 385 39.82 -2.28 -11.30
N GLN A 386 40.22 -1.10 -11.74
CA GLN A 386 39.40 0.10 -11.70
C GLN A 386 38.73 0.34 -13.06
N ARG A 387 37.40 0.48 -13.09
CA ARG A 387 36.64 0.90 -14.29
C ARG A 387 35.81 2.15 -14.05
N ARG A 388 35.38 2.79 -15.11
CA ARG A 388 34.43 3.91 -15.02
C ARG A 388 33.10 3.43 -14.48
N ILE A 389 32.46 4.30 -13.70
CA ILE A 389 31.09 4.12 -13.22
C ILE A 389 30.12 4.44 -14.36
N THR A 390 29.09 3.64 -14.51
CA THR A 390 27.98 3.83 -15.44
C THR A 390 26.65 3.89 -14.67
N GLU A 391 25.58 4.35 -15.30
CA GLU A 391 24.25 4.43 -14.67
C GLU A 391 23.77 3.06 -14.20
N GLY A 392 24.07 2.00 -14.95
CA GLY A 392 23.73 0.62 -14.58
C GLY A 392 24.38 0.11 -13.28
N ASP A 393 25.38 0.83 -12.75
CA ASP A 393 25.98 0.50 -11.46
C ASP A 393 25.27 1.12 -10.26
N ILE A 394 24.27 1.98 -10.49
CA ILE A 394 23.64 2.80 -9.46
C ILE A 394 22.19 2.37 -9.28
N LEU A 395 21.82 2.08 -8.04
CA LEU A 395 20.45 1.75 -7.66
C LEU A 395 19.97 2.72 -6.58
N ILE A 396 18.87 3.45 -6.87
CA ILE A 396 18.21 4.34 -5.92
C ILE A 396 17.01 3.61 -5.34
N LEU A 397 17.03 3.37 -4.02
CA LEU A 397 15.95 2.74 -3.31
C LEU A 397 15.13 3.79 -2.54
N VAL A 398 13.81 3.76 -2.70
CA VAL A 398 12.86 4.59 -1.95
C VAL A 398 11.88 3.69 -1.17
N GLN A 399 11.55 4.09 0.04
CA GLN A 399 10.64 3.29 0.88
C GLN A 399 9.22 3.25 0.32
N ARG A 400 8.77 4.35 -0.30
CA ARG A 400 7.44 4.49 -0.92
C ARG A 400 7.55 5.29 -2.20
N ARG A 401 6.65 5.04 -3.16
CA ARG A 401 6.47 5.92 -4.31
C ARG A 401 5.76 7.19 -3.85
N SER A 402 6.55 8.17 -3.42
CA SER A 402 6.14 9.50 -3.00
C SER A 402 6.44 10.51 -4.13
N PRO A 403 6.10 11.80 -3.97
CA PRO A 403 6.52 12.86 -4.90
C PRO A 403 8.03 12.89 -5.17
N LEU A 404 8.85 12.49 -4.17
CA LEU A 404 10.31 12.33 -4.32
C LEU A 404 10.68 11.37 -5.46
N PHE A 405 9.93 10.28 -5.66
CA PHE A 405 10.22 9.31 -6.73
C PHE A 405 10.17 9.97 -8.13
N GLY A 406 9.11 10.72 -8.41
CA GLY A 406 8.99 11.47 -9.66
C GLY A 406 10.03 12.59 -9.79
N ALA A 407 10.36 13.25 -8.66
CA ALA A 407 11.39 14.27 -8.63
C ALA A 407 12.80 13.72 -8.96
N LEU A 408 13.13 12.52 -8.44
CA LEU A 408 14.38 11.82 -8.73
C LEU A 408 14.52 11.49 -10.22
N ILE A 409 13.48 10.92 -10.84
CA ILE A 409 13.51 10.60 -12.27
C ILE A 409 13.75 11.87 -13.09
N ARG A 410 12.99 12.95 -12.82
CA ARG A 410 13.15 14.23 -13.52
C ARG A 410 14.54 14.83 -13.32
N ALA A 411 15.06 14.83 -12.08
CA ALA A 411 16.38 15.38 -11.79
C ALA A 411 17.50 14.60 -12.48
N CYS A 412 17.44 13.27 -12.48
CA CYS A 412 18.41 12.43 -13.20
C CYS A 412 18.38 12.68 -14.71
N LYS A 413 17.20 12.72 -15.32
CA LYS A 413 17.05 13.02 -16.75
C LYS A 413 17.57 14.43 -17.09
N SER A 414 17.21 15.44 -16.30
CA SER A 414 17.71 16.82 -16.48
C SER A 414 19.23 16.94 -16.34
N ALA A 415 19.85 16.05 -15.56
CA ALA A 415 21.32 15.95 -15.44
C ALA A 415 21.97 15.16 -16.59
N GLY A 416 21.19 14.65 -17.56
CA GLY A 416 21.67 13.85 -18.68
C GLY A 416 22.04 12.41 -18.29
N LEU A 417 21.40 11.86 -17.24
CA LEU A 417 21.60 10.49 -16.79
C LEU A 417 20.51 9.59 -17.40
N GLU A 418 20.91 8.43 -17.89
CA GLU A 418 19.97 7.40 -18.34
C GLU A 418 19.33 6.70 -17.15
N VAL A 419 17.99 6.65 -17.09
CA VAL A 419 17.23 6.05 -16.00
C VAL A 419 16.45 4.85 -16.53
N ALA A 420 16.77 3.65 -16.03
CA ALA A 420 16.02 2.44 -16.31
C ALA A 420 14.87 2.24 -15.29
N GLY A 421 13.80 1.59 -15.71
CA GLY A 421 12.73 1.15 -14.78
C GLY A 421 11.65 2.17 -14.45
N ALA A 422 11.51 3.22 -15.26
CA ALA A 422 10.34 4.10 -15.25
C ALA A 422 9.03 3.40 -15.65
N ASP A 423 9.09 2.13 -16.08
CA ASP A 423 8.08 1.38 -16.81
C ASP A 423 6.86 0.89 -16.02
N ARG A 424 6.73 1.22 -14.74
CA ARG A 424 5.47 0.98 -14.00
C ARG A 424 4.80 2.30 -13.62
N LEU A 425 4.72 3.18 -14.60
CA LEU A 425 3.86 4.34 -14.50
C LEU A 425 2.40 3.85 -14.36
N LYS A 426 1.69 4.40 -13.42
CA LYS A 426 0.23 4.29 -13.45
C LYS A 426 -0.21 5.14 -14.63
N ILE A 427 -0.46 4.47 -15.74
CA ILE A 427 -0.79 5.08 -17.05
C ILE A 427 -1.82 6.21 -16.89
N GLY A 428 -2.83 6.03 -16.01
CA GLY A 428 -3.86 7.04 -15.74
C GLY A 428 -3.39 8.28 -14.95
N GLU A 429 -2.16 8.32 -14.43
CA GLU A 429 -1.59 9.50 -13.75
C GLU A 429 -0.74 10.36 -14.69
N GLU A 430 -0.38 9.85 -15.87
CA GLU A 430 0.34 10.58 -16.92
C GLU A 430 -0.52 11.68 -17.52
N LEU A 431 0.02 12.91 -17.58
CA LEU A 431 -0.75 14.07 -18.03
C LEU A 431 -1.28 13.90 -19.46
N ALA A 432 -0.44 13.42 -20.39
CA ALA A 432 -0.86 13.15 -21.76
C ALA A 432 -2.01 12.13 -21.85
N VAL A 433 -1.96 11.08 -21.01
CA VAL A 433 -3.02 10.08 -20.94
C VAL A 433 -4.29 10.67 -20.35
N ARG A 434 -4.19 11.49 -19.30
CA ARG A 434 -5.34 12.20 -18.70
C ARG A 434 -6.01 13.11 -19.71
N ASP A 435 -5.25 13.85 -20.50
CA ASP A 435 -5.76 14.72 -21.55
C ASP A 435 -6.54 13.94 -22.63
N ILE A 436 -6.00 12.79 -23.06
CA ILE A 436 -6.69 11.89 -23.98
C ILE A 436 -7.97 11.32 -23.34
N LEU A 437 -7.89 10.88 -22.08
CA LEU A 437 -9.05 10.33 -21.35
C LEU A 437 -10.14 11.38 -21.16
N SER A 438 -9.80 12.64 -20.88
CA SER A 438 -10.80 13.72 -20.78
C SER A 438 -11.50 13.96 -22.11
N LEU A 439 -10.77 13.92 -23.23
CA LEU A 439 -11.38 13.96 -24.56
C LEU A 439 -12.32 12.76 -24.80
N LEU A 440 -11.90 11.55 -24.46
CA LEU A 440 -12.72 10.34 -24.61
C LEU A 440 -13.98 10.36 -23.73
N LYS A 441 -13.89 10.85 -22.50
CA LYS A 441 -15.06 11.04 -21.60
C LYS A 441 -16.08 11.99 -22.21
N PHE A 442 -15.63 13.14 -22.70
CA PHE A 442 -16.48 14.08 -23.42
C PHE A 442 -17.12 13.44 -24.67
N LEU A 443 -16.36 12.69 -25.45
CA LEU A 443 -16.90 12.00 -26.63
C LEU A 443 -17.99 10.99 -26.26
N ALA A 444 -17.83 10.29 -25.13
CA ALA A 444 -18.82 9.36 -24.59
C ALA A 444 -20.03 10.07 -23.97
N LEU A 445 -19.83 11.22 -23.31
CA LEU A 445 -20.90 12.00 -22.68
C LEU A 445 -20.75 13.50 -23.04
N PRO A 446 -21.44 13.98 -24.07
CA PRO A 446 -21.33 15.35 -24.56
C PRO A 446 -21.76 16.44 -23.57
N GLU A 447 -22.50 16.05 -22.55
CA GLU A 447 -22.95 16.90 -21.45
C GLU A 447 -21.86 17.09 -20.37
N ASP A 448 -20.72 16.40 -20.46
CA ASP A 448 -19.59 16.54 -19.55
C ASP A 448 -18.76 17.79 -19.89
N ASP A 449 -19.20 18.91 -19.39
CA ASP A 449 -18.56 20.22 -19.56
C ASP A 449 -17.12 20.24 -19.02
N LEU A 450 -16.88 19.55 -17.89
CA LEU A 450 -15.55 19.52 -17.26
C LEU A 450 -14.54 18.80 -18.15
N SER A 451 -14.88 17.60 -18.60
CA SER A 451 -14.00 16.82 -19.48
C SER A 451 -13.76 17.52 -20.82
N LEU A 452 -14.74 18.23 -21.35
CA LEU A 452 -14.54 19.07 -22.54
C LEU A 452 -13.58 20.23 -22.25
N ALA A 453 -13.77 20.94 -21.13
CA ALA A 453 -12.91 22.07 -20.76
C ALA A 453 -11.45 21.61 -20.55
N GLU A 454 -11.22 20.48 -19.87
CA GLU A 454 -9.90 19.87 -19.70
C GLU A 454 -9.27 19.54 -21.06
N ALA A 455 -10.02 18.88 -21.95
CA ALA A 455 -9.53 18.53 -23.28
C ALA A 455 -9.18 19.78 -24.11
N LEU A 456 -10.02 20.83 -24.08
CA LEU A 456 -9.76 22.08 -24.80
C LEU A 456 -8.48 22.77 -24.32
N LYS A 457 -8.21 22.77 -23.01
CA LYS A 457 -6.98 23.34 -22.42
C LYS A 457 -5.74 22.48 -22.64
N SER A 458 -5.91 21.21 -22.93
CA SER A 458 -4.81 20.30 -23.19
C SER A 458 -4.01 20.69 -24.44
N PRO A 459 -2.78 20.18 -24.61
CA PRO A 459 -2.00 20.40 -25.83
C PRO A 459 -2.68 19.93 -27.11
N LEU A 460 -3.68 19.05 -27.03
CA LEU A 460 -4.46 18.57 -28.16
C LEU A 460 -5.15 19.71 -28.91
N PHE A 461 -5.63 20.72 -28.18
CA PHE A 461 -6.36 21.87 -28.72
C PHE A 461 -5.71 23.23 -28.40
N GLY A 462 -4.92 23.31 -27.32
CA GLY A 462 -4.12 24.48 -26.95
C GLY A 462 -4.91 25.74 -26.63
N TRP A 463 -6.10 25.60 -26.02
CA TRP A 463 -6.91 26.74 -25.60
C TRP A 463 -6.31 27.41 -24.36
N THR A 464 -6.42 28.74 -24.31
CA THR A 464 -6.08 29.54 -23.13
C THR A 464 -7.27 29.61 -22.18
N GLU A 465 -7.02 30.02 -20.92
CA GLU A 465 -8.12 30.34 -19.96
C GLU A 465 -9.07 31.38 -20.54
N GLN A 466 -8.53 32.40 -21.24
CA GLN A 466 -9.34 33.44 -21.83
C GLN A 466 -10.22 32.94 -22.97
N ASP A 467 -9.75 32.01 -23.78
CA ASP A 467 -10.55 31.37 -24.84
C ASP A 467 -11.72 30.59 -24.21
N LEU A 468 -11.41 29.77 -23.20
CA LEU A 468 -12.41 28.98 -22.48
C LEU A 468 -13.43 29.87 -21.75
N PHE A 469 -12.95 30.90 -21.07
CA PHE A 469 -13.83 31.88 -20.42
C PHE A 469 -14.76 32.57 -21.44
N THR A 470 -14.23 32.97 -22.59
CA THR A 470 -15.02 33.62 -23.64
C THR A 470 -16.16 32.74 -24.17
N LEU A 471 -15.88 31.42 -24.30
CA LEU A 471 -16.88 30.43 -24.68
C LEU A 471 -17.90 30.20 -23.55
N ALA A 472 -17.41 29.98 -22.34
CA ALA A 472 -18.25 29.61 -21.20
C ALA A 472 -19.15 30.76 -20.71
N ALA A 473 -18.60 31.99 -20.63
CA ALA A 473 -19.34 33.16 -20.12
C ALA A 473 -20.47 33.64 -21.03
N LYS A 474 -20.40 33.37 -22.32
CA LYS A 474 -21.42 33.80 -23.31
C LYS A 474 -22.52 32.77 -23.55
N ARG A 475 -22.40 31.57 -22.94
CA ARG A 475 -23.40 30.51 -23.14
C ARG A 475 -24.72 30.85 -22.40
N PRO A 476 -25.85 30.48 -22.97
CA PRO A 476 -27.16 30.62 -22.28
C PRO A 476 -27.15 29.78 -20.99
N GLN A 477 -27.91 30.25 -19.99
CA GLN A 477 -28.08 29.51 -18.74
C GLN A 477 -28.71 28.13 -19.02
N GLY A 478 -28.08 27.07 -18.52
CA GLY A 478 -28.50 25.68 -18.73
C GLY A 478 -28.02 25.03 -20.04
N ALA A 479 -27.29 25.76 -20.90
CA ALA A 479 -26.67 25.18 -22.10
C ALA A 479 -25.32 24.51 -21.74
N TYR A 480 -25.03 23.37 -22.36
CA TYR A 480 -23.73 22.67 -22.21
C TYR A 480 -22.62 23.38 -23.01
N LEU A 481 -21.38 23.20 -22.55
CA LEU A 481 -20.21 23.81 -23.19
C LEU A 481 -20.07 23.39 -24.66
N TRP A 482 -20.37 22.14 -24.95
CA TRP A 482 -20.38 21.61 -26.34
C TRP A 482 -21.38 22.35 -27.23
N GLN A 483 -22.55 22.67 -26.73
CA GLN A 483 -23.54 23.40 -27.52
C GLN A 483 -23.03 24.81 -27.88
N ALA A 484 -22.42 25.50 -26.91
CA ALA A 484 -21.81 26.79 -27.14
C ALA A 484 -20.67 26.72 -28.17
N LEU A 485 -19.83 25.71 -28.11
CA LEU A 485 -18.73 25.50 -29.07
C LEU A 485 -19.23 25.21 -30.49
N ARG A 486 -20.28 24.38 -30.61
CA ARG A 486 -20.91 24.06 -31.88
C ARG A 486 -21.56 25.28 -32.53
N ASP A 487 -22.18 26.13 -31.72
CA ASP A 487 -22.92 27.31 -32.18
C ASP A 487 -21.97 28.52 -32.45
N ALA A 488 -20.70 28.43 -32.04
CA ALA A 488 -19.64 29.42 -32.29
C ALA A 488 -18.42 28.85 -33.05
N PRO A 489 -18.59 28.20 -34.21
CA PRO A 489 -17.49 27.53 -34.90
C PRO A 489 -16.36 28.47 -35.36
N GLY A 490 -16.66 29.76 -35.49
CA GLY A 490 -15.65 30.76 -35.86
C GLY A 490 -14.68 31.16 -34.76
N LEU A 491 -14.93 30.78 -33.50
CA LEU A 491 -14.02 31.09 -32.39
C LEU A 491 -12.70 30.34 -32.50
N ARG A 492 -12.76 29.05 -32.84
CA ARG A 492 -11.61 28.16 -33.10
C ARG A 492 -12.01 27.12 -34.16
N PRO A 493 -11.93 27.46 -35.46
CA PRO A 493 -12.41 26.61 -36.56
C PRO A 493 -11.76 25.21 -36.57
N ASP A 494 -10.44 25.13 -36.31
CA ASP A 494 -9.71 23.86 -36.28
C ASP A 494 -10.21 22.93 -35.16
N THR A 495 -10.42 23.48 -33.97
CA THR A 495 -10.97 22.74 -32.82
C THR A 495 -12.39 22.20 -33.16
N SER A 496 -13.24 23.05 -33.71
CA SER A 496 -14.60 22.67 -34.10
C SER A 496 -14.61 21.56 -35.13
N ALA A 497 -13.72 21.62 -36.13
CA ALA A 497 -13.58 20.59 -37.15
C ALA A 497 -13.09 19.24 -36.59
N ILE A 498 -12.07 19.27 -35.71
CA ILE A 498 -11.54 18.06 -35.05
C ILE A 498 -12.62 17.39 -34.19
N ILE A 499 -13.28 18.17 -33.32
CA ILE A 499 -14.31 17.64 -32.43
C ILE A 499 -15.50 17.10 -33.25
N HIS A 500 -15.89 17.77 -34.32
CA HIS A 500 -16.95 17.28 -35.19
C HIS A 500 -16.60 15.94 -35.84
N ASP A 501 -15.37 15.79 -36.38
CA ASP A 501 -14.88 14.53 -36.95
C ASP A 501 -14.86 13.40 -35.91
N LEU A 502 -14.35 13.68 -34.73
CA LEU A 502 -14.29 12.68 -33.64
C LEU A 502 -15.69 12.27 -33.16
N ARG A 503 -16.60 13.23 -33.01
CA ARG A 503 -18.00 12.96 -32.62
C ARG A 503 -18.75 12.11 -33.65
N GLN A 504 -18.55 12.36 -34.93
CA GLN A 504 -19.18 11.55 -36.00
C GLN A 504 -18.66 10.11 -36.04
N THR A 505 -17.46 9.86 -35.54
CA THR A 505 -16.80 8.55 -35.63
C THR A 505 -16.77 7.80 -34.30
N SER A 506 -16.98 8.46 -33.15
CA SER A 506 -16.85 7.86 -31.81
C SER A 506 -17.75 6.64 -31.58
N ASP A 507 -18.95 6.61 -32.13
CA ASP A 507 -19.91 5.52 -31.95
C ASP A 507 -19.58 4.27 -32.80
N PHE A 508 -18.73 4.42 -33.81
CA PHE A 508 -18.42 3.37 -34.77
C PHE A 508 -17.00 2.83 -34.67
N LEU A 509 -16.06 3.67 -34.22
CA LEU A 509 -14.66 3.28 -34.05
C LEU A 509 -14.45 2.51 -32.74
N ARG A 510 -13.58 1.52 -32.83
CA ARG A 510 -13.12 0.82 -31.63
C ARG A 510 -12.22 1.74 -30.80
N PRO A 511 -12.07 1.52 -29.48
CA PRO A 511 -11.27 2.38 -28.62
C PRO A 511 -9.85 2.62 -29.14
N PHE A 512 -9.15 1.59 -29.59
CA PHE A 512 -7.83 1.71 -30.18
C PHE A 512 -7.83 2.61 -31.43
N ASP A 513 -8.78 2.38 -32.35
CA ASP A 513 -8.87 3.12 -33.61
C ASP A 513 -9.21 4.60 -33.37
N LEU A 514 -10.05 4.89 -32.36
CA LEU A 514 -10.40 6.25 -31.97
C LEU A 514 -9.19 6.99 -31.38
N ILE A 515 -8.44 6.34 -30.47
CA ILE A 515 -7.23 6.90 -29.88
C ILE A 515 -6.16 7.10 -30.98
N ALA A 516 -5.96 6.13 -31.84
CA ALA A 516 -5.04 6.25 -32.98
C ALA A 516 -5.43 7.39 -33.94
N ARG A 517 -6.73 7.64 -34.12
CA ARG A 517 -7.24 8.77 -34.91
C ARG A 517 -6.89 10.11 -34.28
N ILE A 518 -7.07 10.25 -32.96
CA ILE A 518 -6.69 11.45 -32.19
C ILE A 518 -5.18 11.71 -32.33
N LEU A 519 -4.37 10.67 -32.15
CA LEU A 519 -2.92 10.80 -32.10
C LEU A 519 -2.29 11.05 -33.48
N ASN A 520 -2.76 10.37 -34.52
CA ASN A 520 -2.14 10.40 -35.84
C ASN A 520 -2.84 11.37 -36.79
N ARG A 521 -4.17 11.24 -37.01
CA ARG A 521 -4.91 12.06 -37.97
C ARG A 521 -5.01 13.53 -37.54
N HIS A 522 -5.15 13.76 -36.23
CA HIS A 522 -5.29 15.11 -35.68
C HIS A 522 -3.99 15.61 -35.01
N GLU A 523 -2.87 14.93 -35.32
CA GLU A 523 -1.51 15.31 -34.87
C GLU A 523 -1.37 15.39 -33.33
N GLY A 524 -2.25 14.67 -32.60
CA GLY A 524 -2.28 14.71 -31.14
C GLY A 524 -0.96 14.29 -30.52
N ARG A 525 -0.27 13.25 -31.06
CA ARG A 525 1.04 12.81 -30.57
C ARG A 525 2.08 13.93 -30.68
N GLN A 526 2.17 14.60 -31.82
CA GLN A 526 3.13 15.70 -32.02
C GLN A 526 2.84 16.88 -31.10
N LYS A 527 1.57 17.25 -30.93
CA LYS A 527 1.16 18.35 -30.05
C LYS A 527 1.46 18.06 -28.58
N LEU A 528 1.22 16.82 -28.15
CA LEU A 528 1.54 16.37 -26.79
C LEU A 528 3.05 16.37 -26.54
N ILE A 529 3.86 15.79 -27.46
CA ILE A 529 5.32 15.80 -27.38
C ILE A 529 5.88 17.21 -27.36
N ALA A 530 5.41 18.09 -28.24
CA ALA A 530 5.88 19.47 -28.34
C ALA A 530 5.71 20.27 -27.04
N ARG A 531 4.71 19.95 -26.25
CA ARG A 531 4.41 20.65 -24.99
C ARG A 531 4.94 19.93 -23.75
N LEU A 532 4.90 18.61 -23.73
CA LEU A 532 5.17 17.80 -22.53
C LEU A 532 6.51 17.04 -22.60
N GLY A 533 7.15 17.00 -23.78
CA GLY A 533 8.40 16.28 -24.00
C GLY A 533 8.21 14.85 -24.51
N GLU A 534 9.29 14.20 -24.94
CA GLU A 534 9.29 12.84 -25.49
C GLU A 534 8.90 11.78 -24.43
N GLU A 535 9.01 12.12 -23.16
CA GLU A 535 8.70 11.21 -22.03
C GLU A 535 7.29 10.67 -22.03
N ILE A 536 6.36 11.34 -22.72
CA ILE A 536 4.95 10.92 -22.77
C ILE A 536 4.71 9.71 -23.68
N GLU A 537 5.67 9.36 -24.54
CA GLU A 537 5.47 8.29 -25.53
C GLU A 537 5.20 6.94 -24.88
N ASP A 538 5.92 6.61 -23.81
CA ASP A 538 5.72 5.37 -23.06
C ASP A 538 4.28 5.26 -22.49
N GLY A 539 3.76 6.36 -21.93
CA GLY A 539 2.39 6.42 -21.40
C GLY A 539 1.32 6.29 -22.50
N VAL A 540 1.53 6.98 -23.62
CA VAL A 540 0.62 6.95 -24.77
C VAL A 540 0.61 5.55 -25.43
N ASP A 541 1.76 4.93 -25.62
CA ASP A 541 1.88 3.59 -26.19
C ASP A 541 1.33 2.51 -25.26
N ALA A 542 1.48 2.68 -23.94
CA ALA A 542 0.85 1.82 -22.98
C ALA A 542 -0.68 1.94 -22.99
N LEU A 543 -1.24 3.15 -23.16
CA LEU A 543 -2.68 3.36 -23.33
C LEU A 543 -3.20 2.68 -24.60
N LEU A 544 -2.49 2.81 -25.73
CA LEU A 544 -2.83 2.12 -26.97
C LEU A 544 -2.78 0.60 -26.81
N SER A 545 -1.79 0.07 -26.11
CA SER A 545 -1.66 -1.36 -25.83
C SER A 545 -2.82 -1.88 -24.97
N GLN A 546 -3.24 -1.14 -23.95
CA GLN A 546 -4.42 -1.49 -23.15
C GLN A 546 -5.71 -1.47 -23.97
N ALA A 547 -5.89 -0.47 -24.81
CA ALA A 547 -7.05 -0.38 -25.69
C ALA A 547 -7.11 -1.57 -26.68
N LEU A 548 -5.98 -2.01 -27.19
CA LEU A 548 -5.86 -3.18 -28.07
C LEU A 548 -6.15 -4.49 -27.33
N GLN A 549 -5.62 -4.65 -26.11
CA GLN A 549 -5.91 -5.83 -25.27
C GLN A 549 -7.38 -5.95 -24.90
N ALA A 550 -8.04 -4.84 -24.56
CA ALA A 550 -9.47 -4.82 -24.27
C ALA A 550 -10.30 -5.28 -25.48
N MET A 551 -9.87 -4.96 -26.70
CA MET A 551 -10.51 -5.43 -27.94
C MET A 551 -10.37 -6.94 -28.16
N THR A 552 -9.18 -7.50 -27.93
CA THR A 552 -8.94 -8.94 -28.08
C THR A 552 -9.74 -9.76 -27.08
N HIS A 553 -9.88 -9.30 -25.85
CA HIS A 553 -10.73 -9.95 -24.85
C HIS A 553 -12.23 -9.94 -25.23
N SER A 554 -12.75 -8.83 -25.73
CA SER A 554 -14.15 -8.75 -26.18
C SER A 554 -14.46 -9.64 -27.39
N LEU A 555 -13.51 -9.81 -28.31
CA LEU A 555 -13.60 -10.71 -29.43
C LEU A 555 -13.56 -12.18 -29.01
N GLN A 556 -12.71 -12.54 -28.05
CA GLN A 556 -12.65 -13.91 -27.52
C GLN A 556 -13.94 -14.29 -26.78
N LEU A 557 -14.52 -13.39 -26.00
CA LEU A 557 -15.82 -13.58 -25.34
C LEU A 557 -16.94 -13.80 -26.34
N SER A 558 -16.99 -13.00 -27.41
CA SER A 558 -18.02 -13.16 -28.47
C SER A 558 -17.87 -14.47 -29.23
N VAL A 559 -16.66 -14.94 -29.51
CA VAL A 559 -16.37 -16.22 -30.16
C VAL A 559 -16.68 -17.40 -29.25
N GLN A 560 -16.38 -17.32 -27.95
CA GLN A 560 -16.74 -18.35 -26.97
C GLN A 560 -18.26 -18.46 -26.79
N THR A 561 -18.96 -17.33 -26.71
CA THR A 561 -20.43 -17.31 -26.64
C THR A 561 -21.07 -17.90 -27.91
N ALA A 562 -20.54 -17.56 -29.08
CA ALA A 562 -20.99 -18.15 -30.35
C ALA A 562 -20.71 -19.66 -30.43
N ARG A 563 -19.57 -20.14 -29.93
CA ARG A 563 -19.25 -21.57 -29.83
C ARG A 563 -20.14 -22.32 -28.85
N SER A 564 -20.44 -21.72 -27.68
CA SER A 564 -21.36 -22.30 -26.69
C SER A 564 -22.78 -22.45 -27.24
N LEU A 565 -23.25 -21.45 -28.00
CA LEU A 565 -24.56 -21.50 -28.66
C LEU A 565 -24.59 -22.52 -29.81
N ALA A 566 -23.48 -22.71 -30.52
CA ALA A 566 -23.37 -23.69 -31.61
C ALA A 566 -23.25 -25.15 -31.13
N VAL A 567 -22.96 -25.40 -29.87
CA VAL A 567 -22.89 -26.75 -29.25
C VAL A 567 -24.22 -27.13 -28.61
N GLN A 568 -25.17 -26.20 -28.45
CA GLN A 568 -26.51 -26.43 -27.90
C GLN A 568 -27.58 -26.64 -28.97
N HIS A 569 -27.21 -26.59 -30.24
CA HIS A 569 -28.02 -26.98 -31.39
C HIS A 569 -27.33 -28.11 -32.18
#